data_415b32746806af76ae2e2da92069618c
#
_entry.id   415b32746806af76ae2e2da92069618c
#
_cell.length_a   1.000
_cell.length_b   1.000
_cell.length_c   1.000
_cell.angle_alpha   90.00
_cell.angle_beta   90.00
_cell.angle_gamma   90.00
#
_symmetry.space_group_name_H-M   'P 1'
#
loop_
_entity.id
_entity.type
_entity.pdbx_description
1 polymer ?
#
loop_
_entity_poly.entity_id
_entity_poly.type
_entity_poly.pdbx_seq_one_letter_code
_entity_poly.pdbx_strand_id
1 'polypeptide(L)'
;LWGALLLLVGALLTVLVFLAAEYEETRDQTALEQDATTTVTEIRSALLRNVQTLQSLHSVSPTLDSWIGPAAELLGQHRELVRLEWRSNDLRLLAARDSGFHPTLFDTAPRSQSLADVRQACTAAGRNNTPSYSQSYFWLIPQGLGLELMEVCVPLFVSARPDGYFVATYSLQGMLSEFTSKDTLRGKAVALTEVDGTRLSMFGSVAGRRRTMHASHLLDLPGVTMLVRLESARDVPRLFPNVLTAMVSTLSLALLAVLLLLARDMRRRMRAESELAEALAFRNAMENSLVTGLRARDMDGRITYVNPAFCQMVGYSAEQLVGTGLPAPWWPPELIDEYQQRQAVRLA
;
A
#
# COMPACT_ATOMS: atom_id res chain seq x y z
N LEU A 1 -20.70 -17.42 -23.96
CA LEU A 1 -20.25 -16.03 -24.06
C LEU A 1 -20.41 -15.29 -22.72
N TRP A 2 -21.60 -15.23 -22.13
CA TRP A 2 -21.87 -14.50 -20.86
C TRP A 2 -21.11 -15.06 -19.66
N GLY A 3 -20.97 -16.38 -19.54
CA GLY A 3 -20.16 -17.01 -18.48
C GLY A 3 -18.68 -16.63 -18.58
N ALA A 4 -18.13 -16.59 -19.78
CA ALA A 4 -16.75 -16.17 -20.02
C ALA A 4 -16.53 -14.69 -19.67
N LEU A 5 -17.50 -13.82 -19.98
CA LEU A 5 -17.44 -12.40 -19.63
C LEU A 5 -17.47 -12.17 -18.11
N LEU A 6 -18.34 -12.90 -17.39
CA LEU A 6 -18.40 -12.84 -15.92
C LEU A 6 -17.11 -13.32 -15.27
N LEU A 7 -16.51 -14.41 -15.78
CA LEU A 7 -15.22 -14.90 -15.32
C LEU A 7 -14.10 -13.89 -15.57
N LEU A 8 -14.10 -13.24 -16.72
CA LEU A 8 -13.10 -12.25 -17.09
C LEU A 8 -13.20 -10.98 -16.21
N VAL A 9 -14.43 -10.52 -15.93
CA VAL A 9 -14.67 -9.40 -14.99
C VAL A 9 -14.24 -9.79 -13.57
N GLY A 10 -14.58 -11.00 -13.11
CA GLY A 10 -14.15 -11.51 -11.80
C GLY A 10 -12.63 -11.59 -11.66
N ALA A 11 -11.95 -12.10 -12.72
CA ALA A 11 -10.49 -12.16 -12.75
C ALA A 11 -9.86 -10.75 -12.72
N LEU A 12 -10.39 -9.81 -13.52
CA LEU A 12 -9.93 -8.42 -13.55
C LEU A 12 -10.06 -7.76 -12.19
N LEU A 13 -11.17 -7.99 -11.48
CA LEU A 13 -11.39 -7.47 -10.14
C LEU A 13 -10.40 -8.03 -9.12
N THR A 14 -10.15 -9.32 -9.18
CA THR A 14 -9.17 -9.97 -8.29
C THR A 14 -7.78 -9.39 -8.51
N VAL A 15 -7.38 -9.18 -9.76
CA VAL A 15 -6.09 -8.55 -10.12
C VAL A 15 -6.03 -7.11 -9.61
N LEU A 16 -7.09 -6.32 -9.78
CA LEU A 16 -7.13 -4.92 -9.29
C LEU A 16 -7.00 -4.84 -7.76
N VAL A 17 -7.69 -5.70 -7.02
CA VAL A 17 -7.57 -5.77 -5.55
C VAL A 17 -6.17 -6.17 -5.14
N PHE A 18 -5.56 -7.14 -5.82
CA PHE A 18 -4.19 -7.57 -5.58
C PHE A 18 -3.18 -6.44 -5.84
N LEU A 19 -3.28 -5.76 -6.99
CA LEU A 19 -2.41 -4.63 -7.33
C LEU A 19 -2.56 -3.45 -6.35
N ALA A 20 -3.79 -3.17 -5.89
CA ALA A 20 -4.02 -2.13 -4.90
C ALA A 20 -3.34 -2.46 -3.55
N ALA A 21 -3.41 -3.72 -3.11
CA ALA A 21 -2.75 -4.17 -1.89
C ALA A 21 -1.22 -4.10 -2.00
N GLU A 22 -0.65 -4.50 -3.13
CA GLU A 22 0.78 -4.43 -3.41
C GLU A 22 1.29 -2.99 -3.50
N TYR A 23 0.49 -2.10 -4.08
CA TYR A 23 0.80 -0.67 -4.14
C TYR A 23 0.87 -0.03 -2.75
N GLU A 24 -0.08 -0.36 -1.84
CA GLU A 24 -0.04 0.12 -0.46
C GLU A 24 1.21 -0.39 0.28
N GLU A 25 1.54 -1.67 0.14
CA GLU A 25 2.73 -2.24 0.76
C GLU A 25 4.02 -1.53 0.29
N THR A 26 4.15 -1.32 -1.01
CA THR A 26 5.31 -0.62 -1.58
C THR A 26 5.39 0.83 -1.11
N ARG A 27 4.27 1.52 -1.00
CA ARG A 27 4.19 2.90 -0.51
C ARG A 27 4.62 3.00 0.95
N ASP A 28 4.13 2.11 1.81
CA ASP A 28 4.46 2.11 3.24
C ASP A 28 5.94 1.77 3.46
N GLN A 29 6.49 0.84 2.68
CA GLN A 29 7.90 0.51 2.72
C GLN A 29 8.77 1.70 2.26
N THR A 30 8.41 2.36 1.18
CA THR A 30 9.13 3.55 0.67
C THR A 30 9.09 4.70 1.68
N ALA A 31 7.94 4.92 2.33
CA ALA A 31 7.83 5.92 3.38
C ALA A 31 8.74 5.59 4.58
N LEU A 32 8.81 4.31 4.99
CA LEU A 32 9.69 3.89 6.08
C LEU A 32 11.17 4.04 5.73
N GLU A 33 11.57 3.78 4.49
CA GLU A 33 12.93 4.00 3.99
C GLU A 33 13.30 5.49 3.98
N GLN A 34 12.36 6.34 3.60
CA GLN A 34 12.56 7.79 3.63
C GLN A 34 12.70 8.31 5.07
N ASP A 35 11.88 7.81 5.99
CA ASP A 35 11.99 8.13 7.42
C ASP A 35 13.34 7.67 7.99
N ALA A 36 13.82 6.49 7.62
CA ALA A 36 15.13 5.99 8.05
C ALA A 36 16.27 6.88 7.55
N THR A 37 16.22 7.32 6.30
CA THR A 37 17.20 8.26 5.73
C THR A 37 17.17 9.61 6.45
N THR A 38 15.98 10.12 6.74
CA THR A 38 15.80 11.36 7.49
C THR A 38 16.38 11.24 8.90
N THR A 39 16.07 10.13 9.61
CA THR A 39 16.60 9.86 10.94
C THR A 39 18.13 9.82 10.97
N VAL A 40 18.77 9.16 10.00
CA VAL A 40 20.24 9.18 9.87
C VAL A 40 20.78 10.59 9.71
N THR A 41 20.11 11.40 8.89
CA THR A 41 20.51 12.80 8.66
C THR A 41 20.33 13.65 9.93
N GLU A 42 19.26 13.46 10.68
CA GLU A 42 18.99 14.12 11.97
C GLU A 42 20.09 13.77 12.99
N ILE A 43 20.37 12.47 13.17
CA ILE A 43 21.42 11.98 14.11
C ILE A 43 22.78 12.55 13.71
N ARG A 44 23.17 12.44 12.44
CA ARG A 44 24.45 12.97 11.95
C ARG A 44 24.58 14.49 12.18
N SER A 45 23.52 15.23 11.88
CA SER A 45 23.51 16.68 12.06
C SER A 45 23.58 17.09 13.53
N ALA A 46 22.92 16.33 14.42
CA ALA A 46 22.99 16.57 15.86
C ALA A 46 24.40 16.30 16.41
N LEU A 47 25.01 15.18 16.00
CA LEU A 47 26.39 14.86 16.39
C LEU A 47 27.39 15.91 15.90
N LEU A 48 27.22 16.41 14.67
CA LEU A 48 28.07 17.50 14.14
C LEU A 48 27.90 18.78 14.93
N ARG A 49 26.68 19.16 15.30
CA ARG A 49 26.45 20.36 16.17
C ARG A 49 27.10 20.18 17.53
N ASN A 50 26.98 19.00 18.13
CA ASN A 50 27.61 18.72 19.41
C ASN A 50 29.14 18.85 19.34
N VAL A 51 29.75 18.30 18.27
CA VAL A 51 31.20 18.47 18.04
C VAL A 51 31.60 19.96 17.92
N GLN A 52 30.85 20.75 17.16
CA GLN A 52 31.09 22.19 17.04
C GLN A 52 30.98 22.90 18.38
N THR A 53 30.00 22.54 19.21
CA THR A 53 29.84 23.08 20.54
C THR A 53 31.03 22.73 21.46
N LEU A 54 31.52 21.47 21.37
CA LEU A 54 32.73 21.07 22.11
C LEU A 54 33.97 21.83 21.65
N GLN A 55 34.14 22.07 20.36
CA GLN A 55 35.25 22.87 19.84
C GLN A 55 35.16 24.34 20.29
N SER A 56 33.96 24.92 20.28
CA SER A 56 33.74 26.29 20.78
C SER A 56 33.97 26.42 22.28
N LEU A 57 33.68 25.39 23.05
CA LEU A 57 33.94 25.33 24.49
C LEU A 57 35.42 25.55 24.80
N HIS A 58 36.32 24.94 24.04
CA HIS A 58 37.77 25.15 24.25
C HIS A 58 38.22 26.57 23.90
N SER A 59 37.67 27.19 22.86
CA SER A 59 38.02 28.52 22.46
C SER A 59 37.59 29.60 23.48
N VAL A 60 36.46 29.39 24.16
CA VAL A 60 35.91 30.27 25.17
C VAL A 60 36.53 30.03 26.56
N SER A 61 36.88 28.80 26.87
CA SER A 61 37.36 28.36 28.17
C SER A 61 38.66 27.55 28.04
N PRO A 62 39.80 28.23 27.78
CA PRO A 62 41.05 27.56 27.43
C PRO A 62 41.82 27.00 28.66
N THR A 63 41.32 27.21 29.88
CA THR A 63 41.97 26.72 31.10
C THR A 63 41.07 25.71 31.82
N LEU A 64 41.67 24.82 32.59
CA LEU A 64 40.95 23.83 33.39
C LEU A 64 39.92 24.43 34.34
N ASP A 65 40.29 25.55 35.01
CA ASP A 65 39.41 26.23 35.97
C ASP A 65 38.20 26.89 35.27
N SER A 66 38.41 27.48 34.09
CA SER A 66 37.37 28.13 33.34
C SER A 66 36.44 27.11 32.61
N TRP A 67 36.92 25.89 32.34
CA TRP A 67 36.19 24.84 31.60
C TRP A 67 35.07 24.18 32.44
N ILE A 68 35.26 24.06 33.77
CA ILE A 68 34.39 23.28 34.68
C ILE A 68 32.92 23.73 34.62
N GLY A 69 32.68 25.03 34.69
CA GLY A 69 31.33 25.63 34.68
C GLY A 69 30.60 25.37 33.32
N PRO A 70 31.17 25.85 32.20
CA PRO A 70 30.58 25.64 30.88
C PRO A 70 30.40 24.15 30.48
N ALA A 71 31.30 23.25 30.90
CA ALA A 71 31.15 21.82 30.70
C ALA A 71 29.94 21.26 31.48
N ALA A 72 29.72 21.71 32.71
CA ALA A 72 28.55 21.31 33.48
C ALA A 72 27.23 21.83 32.87
N GLU A 73 27.24 23.07 32.36
CA GLU A 73 26.10 23.65 31.66
C GLU A 73 25.75 22.87 30.40
N LEU A 74 26.73 22.53 29.56
CA LEU A 74 26.57 21.72 28.37
C LEU A 74 25.96 20.36 28.70
N LEU A 75 26.48 19.68 29.72
CA LEU A 75 25.92 18.38 30.17
C LEU A 75 24.51 18.53 30.77
N GLY A 76 24.14 19.70 31.29
CA GLY A 76 22.79 19.99 31.74
C GLY A 76 21.77 20.20 30.61
N GLN A 77 22.23 20.57 29.42
CA GLN A 77 21.39 20.81 28.26
C GLN A 77 21.30 19.59 27.35
N HIS A 78 22.24 18.65 27.40
CA HIS A 78 22.39 17.52 26.51
C HIS A 78 22.25 16.18 27.25
N ARG A 79 21.04 15.60 27.24
CA ARG A 79 20.75 14.36 27.97
C ARG A 79 21.40 13.12 27.37
N GLU A 80 21.78 13.18 26.12
CA GLU A 80 22.51 12.13 25.42
C GLU A 80 23.97 12.03 25.88
N LEU A 81 24.51 13.12 26.46
CA LEU A 81 25.87 13.14 26.98
C LEU A 81 25.90 12.59 28.41
N VAL A 82 26.79 11.66 28.66
CA VAL A 82 27.00 11.01 29.95
C VAL A 82 28.16 11.66 30.70
N ARG A 83 29.24 11.96 29.96
CA ARG A 83 30.46 12.52 30.55
C ARG A 83 31.24 13.32 29.53
N LEU A 84 31.92 14.37 29.99
CA LEU A 84 32.92 15.10 29.24
C LEU A 84 34.27 14.99 29.96
N GLU A 85 35.33 14.74 29.19
CA GLU A 85 36.68 14.66 29.68
C GLU A 85 37.58 15.57 28.86
N TRP A 86 38.51 16.25 29.56
CA TRP A 86 39.64 16.90 28.94
C TRP A 86 40.89 16.07 29.15
N ARG A 87 41.55 15.68 28.06
CA ARG A 87 42.75 14.86 28.08
C ARG A 87 43.92 15.58 27.42
N SER A 88 45.13 15.36 27.98
CA SER A 88 46.35 15.82 27.37
C SER A 88 46.67 15.11 26.02
N ASN A 89 47.68 15.58 25.32
CA ASN A 89 48.19 14.90 24.10
C ASN A 89 48.60 13.42 24.33
N ASP A 90 49.05 13.08 25.56
CA ASP A 90 49.36 11.71 25.99
C ASP A 90 48.13 10.92 26.47
N LEU A 91 46.92 11.49 26.29
CA LEU A 91 45.65 10.93 26.72
C LEU A 91 45.48 10.79 28.24
N ARG A 92 46.29 11.49 29.06
CA ARG A 92 46.08 11.57 30.50
C ARG A 92 44.85 12.39 30.80
N LEU A 93 44.05 11.97 31.76
CA LEU A 93 42.89 12.70 32.19
C LEU A 93 43.35 13.98 32.95
N LEU A 94 42.95 15.15 32.46
CA LEU A 94 43.21 16.44 33.07
C LEU A 94 42.01 16.91 33.91
N ALA A 95 40.83 16.79 33.38
CA ALA A 95 39.56 17.11 34.07
C ALA A 95 38.43 16.22 33.52
N ALA A 96 37.41 16.02 34.32
CA ALA A 96 36.18 15.31 33.91
C ALA A 96 34.95 15.89 34.58
N ARG A 97 33.82 15.81 33.90
CA ARG A 97 32.50 16.15 34.44
C ARG A 97 31.51 15.10 33.99
N ASP A 98 30.66 14.64 34.92
CA ASP A 98 29.57 13.71 34.68
C ASP A 98 28.25 14.46 34.56
N SER A 99 27.37 13.91 33.74
CA SER A 99 26.00 14.39 33.56
C SER A 99 25.16 14.12 34.81
N GLY A 100 24.32 15.05 35.20
CA GLY A 100 23.34 14.84 36.28
C GLY A 100 22.16 13.92 35.89
N PHE A 101 22.03 13.55 34.62
CA PHE A 101 20.94 12.66 34.13
C PHE A 101 21.30 11.19 34.25
N HIS A 102 22.57 10.86 34.42
CA HIS A 102 23.07 9.50 34.51
C HIS A 102 23.83 9.30 35.83
N PRO A 103 23.86 8.06 36.37
CA PRO A 103 24.72 7.77 37.51
C PRO A 103 26.19 7.95 37.10
N THR A 104 27.06 8.25 38.08
CA THR A 104 28.50 8.33 37.85
C THR A 104 29.04 6.95 37.45
N LEU A 105 29.38 6.78 36.16
CA LEU A 105 29.65 5.48 35.61
C LEU A 105 31.06 4.97 35.87
N PHE A 106 32.03 5.89 35.97
CA PHE A 106 33.45 5.51 35.94
C PHE A 106 34.14 5.56 37.31
N ASP A 107 33.39 5.88 38.37
CA ASP A 107 33.92 5.90 39.74
C ASP A 107 34.02 4.51 40.37
N THR A 108 33.22 3.55 39.89
CA THR A 108 33.06 2.23 40.50
C THR A 108 33.84 1.10 39.80
N ALA A 109 34.34 1.31 38.58
CA ALA A 109 35.08 0.31 37.84
C ALA A 109 36.19 0.94 36.98
N PRO A 110 37.38 0.32 36.92
CA PRO A 110 38.46 0.82 36.06
C PRO A 110 38.10 0.74 34.58
N ARG A 111 38.28 1.83 33.85
CA ARG A 111 38.02 2.00 32.42
C ARG A 111 38.98 1.17 31.52
N SER A 112 39.64 0.16 32.02
CA SER A 112 40.75 -0.51 31.33
C SER A 112 40.42 -1.10 29.96
N GLN A 113 39.17 -1.58 29.75
CA GLN A 113 38.74 -2.13 28.46
C GLN A 113 38.31 -1.04 27.47
N SER A 114 37.52 -0.09 27.89
CA SER A 114 37.06 1.01 27.02
C SER A 114 38.15 2.01 26.64
N LEU A 115 39.23 2.10 27.45
CA LEU A 115 40.39 2.97 27.16
C LEU A 115 41.14 2.58 25.86
N ALA A 116 41.08 1.33 25.42
CA ALA A 116 41.68 0.93 24.15
C ALA A 116 40.99 1.56 22.95
N ASP A 117 39.63 1.52 22.94
CA ASP A 117 38.82 2.06 21.86
C ASP A 117 38.88 3.60 21.83
N VAL A 118 38.82 4.24 22.99
CA VAL A 118 39.05 5.71 23.14
C VAL A 118 40.42 6.12 22.62
N ARG A 119 41.46 5.37 22.98
CA ARG A 119 42.82 5.65 22.53
C ARG A 119 42.94 5.51 21.01
N GLN A 120 42.31 4.53 20.43
CA GLN A 120 42.25 4.35 18.97
C GLN A 120 41.54 5.53 18.31
N ALA A 121 40.35 5.92 18.79
CA ALA A 121 39.61 7.06 18.30
C ALA A 121 40.40 8.37 18.41
N CYS A 122 41.02 8.66 19.57
CA CYS A 122 41.82 9.84 19.73
C CYS A 122 43.11 9.85 18.88
N THR A 123 43.75 8.69 18.70
CA THR A 123 44.87 8.58 17.77
C THR A 123 44.50 8.87 16.36
N ALA A 124 43.32 8.36 15.90
CA ALA A 124 42.77 8.66 14.59
C ALA A 124 42.42 10.15 14.45
N ALA A 125 41.78 10.71 15.47
CA ALA A 125 41.42 12.14 15.52
C ALA A 125 42.65 13.04 15.42
N GLY A 126 43.73 12.72 16.15
CA GLY A 126 44.97 13.49 16.11
C GLY A 126 45.71 13.39 14.78
N ARG A 127 45.70 12.21 14.14
CA ARG A 127 46.32 12.05 12.83
C ARG A 127 45.61 12.81 11.72
N ASN A 128 44.29 12.79 11.77
CA ASN A 128 43.45 13.37 10.70
C ASN A 128 43.05 14.81 11.00
N ASN A 129 43.32 15.32 12.16
CA ASN A 129 42.87 16.63 12.66
C ASN A 129 41.32 16.79 12.58
N THR A 130 40.60 15.70 12.73
CA THR A 130 39.13 15.65 12.66
C THR A 130 38.60 14.80 13.81
N PRO A 131 37.38 15.07 14.31
CA PRO A 131 36.75 14.24 15.32
C PRO A 131 36.65 12.81 14.87
N SER A 132 36.84 11.86 15.79
CA SER A 132 36.72 10.42 15.51
C SER A 132 35.95 9.73 16.63
N TYR A 133 35.09 8.78 16.26
CA TYR A 133 34.22 8.03 17.16
C TYR A 133 34.84 6.68 17.50
N SER A 134 34.63 6.17 18.73
CA SER A 134 34.97 4.83 19.13
C SER A 134 33.94 3.81 18.68
N GLN A 135 34.29 2.51 18.72
CA GLN A 135 33.27 1.47 18.75
C GLN A 135 32.38 1.65 19.99
N SER A 136 31.15 1.13 19.93
CA SER A 136 30.27 1.10 21.10
C SER A 136 30.72 0.00 22.07
N TYR A 137 30.42 0.20 23.33
CA TYR A 137 30.68 -0.79 24.37
C TYR A 137 29.59 -0.74 25.45
N PHE A 138 29.28 -1.91 25.99
CA PHE A 138 28.29 -2.04 27.05
C PHE A 138 28.92 -1.81 28.43
N TRP A 139 28.36 -0.85 29.18
CA TRP A 139 28.78 -0.53 30.54
C TRP A 139 27.74 -0.98 31.55
N LEU A 140 28.12 -1.88 32.47
CA LEU A 140 27.27 -2.36 33.55
C LEU A 140 27.14 -1.30 34.62
N ILE A 141 25.91 -0.99 35.00
CA ILE A 141 25.59 -0.14 36.15
C ILE A 141 25.30 -1.03 37.37
N PRO A 142 25.63 -0.62 38.58
CA PRO A 142 25.19 -1.31 39.79
C PRO A 142 23.67 -1.57 39.74
N GLN A 143 23.22 -2.74 40.14
CA GLN A 143 21.83 -3.24 40.10
C GLN A 143 21.44 -3.98 38.84
N GLY A 144 22.38 -4.40 37.98
CA GLY A 144 22.10 -5.27 36.82
C GLY A 144 21.56 -4.57 35.59
N LEU A 145 21.52 -3.26 35.58
CA LEU A 145 21.24 -2.43 34.42
C LEU A 145 22.55 -2.13 33.67
N GLY A 146 22.44 -1.70 32.42
CA GLY A 146 23.60 -1.29 31.62
C GLY A 146 23.23 -0.26 30.58
N LEU A 147 24.24 0.44 30.10
CA LEU A 147 24.14 1.43 29.03
C LEU A 147 25.12 1.04 27.93
N GLU A 148 24.64 1.10 26.69
CA GLU A 148 25.51 1.06 25.53
C GLU A 148 26.04 2.46 25.28
N LEU A 149 27.36 2.61 25.32
CA LEU A 149 28.09 3.86 25.25
C LEU A 149 28.94 3.93 23.99
N MET A 150 29.15 5.14 23.51
CA MET A 150 30.08 5.46 22.41
C MET A 150 30.79 6.76 22.76
N GLU A 151 32.04 6.91 22.38
CA GLU A 151 32.79 8.11 22.63
C GLU A 151 33.20 8.81 21.35
N VAL A 152 33.22 10.15 21.39
CA VAL A 152 33.86 10.96 20.35
C VAL A 152 35.09 11.62 20.93
N CYS A 153 36.19 11.52 20.22
CA CYS A 153 37.41 12.25 20.53
C CYS A 153 37.56 13.42 19.57
N VAL A 154 37.59 14.63 20.16
CA VAL A 154 37.68 15.91 19.44
C VAL A 154 39.08 16.49 19.70
N PRO A 155 39.94 16.63 18.69
CA PRO A 155 41.28 17.19 18.86
C PRO A 155 41.17 18.73 19.11
N LEU A 156 41.99 19.21 20.02
CA LEU A 156 42.05 20.61 20.41
C LEU A 156 43.33 21.25 19.88
N PHE A 157 43.24 22.51 19.47
CA PHE A 157 44.37 23.26 18.94
C PHE A 157 44.41 24.64 19.53
N VAL A 158 45.62 25.05 19.95
CA VAL A 158 45.92 26.46 20.32
C VAL A 158 47.01 26.93 19.37
N SER A 159 46.75 28.01 18.67
CA SER A 159 47.68 28.58 17.66
C SER A 159 48.27 27.54 16.70
N ALA A 160 47.39 26.65 16.20
CA ALA A 160 47.71 25.50 15.29
C ALA A 160 48.61 24.41 15.92
N ARG A 161 48.81 24.43 17.23
CA ARG A 161 49.53 23.36 17.96
C ARG A 161 48.53 22.47 18.67
N PRO A 162 48.69 21.13 18.68
CA PRO A 162 47.87 20.24 19.44
C PRO A 162 47.88 20.56 20.93
N ASP A 163 46.72 20.74 21.57
CA ASP A 163 46.56 21.09 22.98
C ASP A 163 45.80 19.98 23.76
N GLY A 164 45.65 18.80 23.17
CA GLY A 164 44.96 17.69 23.80
C GLY A 164 43.68 17.35 23.11
N TYR A 165 42.74 16.75 23.86
CA TYR A 165 41.48 16.25 23.33
C TYR A 165 40.33 16.48 24.30
N PHE A 166 39.16 16.83 23.77
CA PHE A 166 37.92 16.58 24.48
C PHE A 166 37.39 15.20 24.11
N VAL A 167 36.99 14.42 25.10
CA VAL A 167 36.32 13.13 24.92
C VAL A 167 34.92 13.28 25.51
N ALA A 168 33.92 13.12 24.64
CA ALA A 168 32.52 13.12 25.04
C ALA A 168 31.96 11.70 24.94
N THR A 169 31.41 11.22 26.05
CA THR A 169 30.74 9.91 26.13
C THR A 169 29.26 10.07 25.90
N TYR A 170 28.71 9.38 24.92
CA TYR A 170 27.31 9.34 24.59
C TYR A 170 26.65 8.05 25.08
N SER A 171 25.39 8.16 25.56
CA SER A 171 24.51 7.04 25.69
C SER A 171 23.79 6.81 24.33
N LEU A 172 23.89 5.64 23.73
CA LEU A 172 23.22 5.36 22.46
C LEU A 172 21.70 5.47 22.58
N GLN A 173 21.15 5.07 23.72
CA GLN A 173 19.72 5.26 24.01
C GLN A 173 19.34 6.74 24.11
N GLY A 174 20.20 7.54 24.78
CA GLY A 174 20.04 8.99 24.87
C GLY A 174 20.09 9.65 23.47
N MET A 175 21.03 9.23 22.62
CA MET A 175 21.12 9.70 21.23
C MET A 175 19.83 9.44 20.46
N LEU A 176 19.27 8.22 20.54
CA LEU A 176 18.03 7.88 19.85
C LEU A 176 16.84 8.71 20.36
N SER A 177 16.76 8.94 21.69
CA SER A 177 15.66 9.69 22.29
C SER A 177 15.70 11.19 21.97
N GLU A 178 16.89 11.78 21.90
CA GLU A 178 17.06 13.23 21.72
C GLU A 178 17.19 13.63 20.25
N PHE A 179 17.79 12.78 19.41
CA PHE A 179 18.08 13.12 18.01
C PHE A 179 17.03 12.65 17.02
N THR A 180 16.09 11.77 17.44
CA THR A 180 15.02 11.31 16.57
C THR A 180 13.76 12.14 16.79
N SER A 181 13.17 12.60 15.70
CA SER A 181 11.94 13.39 15.74
C SER A 181 10.79 12.60 16.39
N LYS A 182 10.01 13.27 17.24
CA LYS A 182 8.81 12.66 17.87
C LYS A 182 7.77 12.23 16.85
N ASP A 183 7.73 12.87 15.69
CA ASP A 183 6.80 12.52 14.62
C ASP A 183 7.23 11.21 13.94
N THR A 184 8.53 11.01 13.75
CA THR A 184 9.08 9.73 13.23
C THR A 184 8.82 8.58 14.20
N LEU A 185 8.81 8.82 15.51
CA LEU A 185 8.61 7.80 16.55
C LEU A 185 7.14 7.39 16.76
N ARG A 186 6.17 8.06 16.14
CA ARG A 186 4.75 7.71 16.30
C ARG A 186 4.45 6.31 15.74
N GLY A 187 4.27 5.32 16.64
CA GLY A 187 4.00 3.94 16.28
C GLY A 187 5.18 3.19 15.68
N LYS A 188 6.38 3.75 15.76
CA LYS A 188 7.63 3.20 15.26
C LYS A 188 8.65 3.07 16.37
N ALA A 189 9.61 2.15 16.18
CA ALA A 189 10.80 2.05 17.00
C ALA A 189 12.02 2.31 16.13
N VAL A 190 13.01 2.98 16.70
CA VAL A 190 14.32 3.20 16.09
C VAL A 190 15.36 2.41 16.88
N ALA A 191 16.24 1.72 16.18
CA ALA A 191 17.34 0.98 16.77
C ALA A 191 18.67 1.34 16.09
N LEU A 192 19.74 1.35 16.87
CA LEU A 192 21.09 1.31 16.37
C LEU A 192 21.57 -0.15 16.40
N THR A 193 22.14 -0.60 15.30
CA THR A 193 22.68 -1.95 15.19
C THR A 193 24.09 -1.91 14.59
N GLU A 194 24.88 -2.91 14.88
CA GLU A 194 26.10 -3.17 14.12
C GLU A 194 25.77 -3.61 12.69
N VAL A 195 26.77 -3.64 11.84
CA VAL A 195 26.62 -4.06 10.42
C VAL A 195 26.17 -5.52 10.31
N ASP A 196 26.52 -6.37 11.28
CA ASP A 196 26.10 -7.77 11.38
C ASP A 196 24.65 -7.96 11.86
N GLY A 197 23.98 -6.85 12.27
CA GLY A 197 22.61 -6.84 12.78
C GLY A 197 22.49 -6.94 14.29
N THR A 198 23.60 -7.02 15.05
CA THR A 198 23.60 -6.98 16.52
C THR A 198 22.98 -5.67 16.99
N ARG A 199 21.95 -5.74 17.81
CA ARG A 199 21.25 -4.55 18.32
C ARG A 199 22.02 -3.94 19.49
N LEU A 200 22.48 -2.70 19.32
CA LEU A 200 23.19 -1.93 20.32
C LEU A 200 22.23 -1.19 21.24
N SER A 201 21.25 -0.49 20.68
CA SER A 201 20.27 0.27 21.44
C SER A 201 18.94 0.36 20.67
N MET A 202 17.85 0.62 21.39
CA MET A 202 16.53 0.82 20.79
C MET A 202 15.73 1.83 21.59
N PHE A 203 14.97 2.67 20.88
CA PHE A 203 14.04 3.63 21.46
C PHE A 203 12.71 3.63 20.72
N GLY A 204 11.62 3.86 21.47
CA GLY A 204 10.26 3.74 20.93
C GLY A 204 9.69 2.33 21.10
N SER A 205 8.46 2.15 20.66
CA SER A 205 7.77 0.86 20.73
C SER A 205 6.91 0.64 19.50
N VAL A 206 6.96 -0.56 18.98
CA VAL A 206 6.04 -1.00 17.92
C VAL A 206 4.84 -1.66 18.58
N ALA A 207 3.65 -1.05 18.42
CA ALA A 207 2.42 -1.58 18.99
C ALA A 207 1.98 -2.83 18.22
N GLY A 208 1.90 -4.00 18.90
CA GLY A 208 1.27 -5.21 18.40
C GLY A 208 2.22 -6.37 18.05
N ARG A 209 1.68 -7.60 18.07
CA ARG A 209 2.36 -8.87 17.75
C ARG A 209 2.36 -9.20 16.23
N ARG A 210 2.13 -8.24 15.35
CA ARG A 210 1.99 -8.46 13.90
C ARG A 210 3.35 -8.33 13.19
N ARG A 211 3.40 -8.77 11.94
CA ARG A 211 4.59 -8.62 11.10
C ARG A 211 5.07 -7.19 11.13
N THR A 212 6.34 -6.99 11.43
CA THR A 212 6.99 -5.69 11.43
C THR A 212 7.63 -5.46 10.07
N MET A 213 7.46 -4.26 9.54
CA MET A 213 8.25 -3.74 8.42
C MET A 213 9.51 -3.11 9.02
N HIS A 214 10.60 -3.18 8.32
CA HIS A 214 11.85 -2.54 8.74
C HIS A 214 12.55 -1.89 7.56
N ALA A 215 13.20 -0.77 7.83
CA ALA A 215 14.11 -0.11 6.92
C ALA A 215 15.41 0.16 7.67
N SER A 216 16.55 0.03 6.99
CA SER A 216 17.86 0.24 7.59
C SER A 216 18.71 1.12 6.69
N HIS A 217 19.32 2.15 7.28
CA HIS A 217 20.26 3.04 6.61
C HIS A 217 21.57 3.14 7.34
N LEU A 218 22.64 3.31 6.59
CA LEU A 218 23.99 3.39 7.10
C LEU A 218 24.22 4.75 7.78
N LEU A 219 24.62 4.72 9.04
CA LEU A 219 25.18 5.85 9.78
C LEU A 219 26.72 5.69 9.79
N ASP A 220 27.36 6.31 8.82
CA ASP A 220 28.80 6.33 8.68
C ASP A 220 29.37 7.57 9.41
N LEU A 221 30.13 7.33 10.46
CA LEU A 221 30.80 8.34 11.28
C LEU A 221 32.33 8.10 11.20
N PRO A 222 33.14 9.14 11.32
CA PRO A 222 34.60 8.97 11.34
C PRO A 222 35.02 8.02 12.49
N GLY A 223 35.50 6.83 12.13
CA GLY A 223 35.97 5.82 13.09
C GLY A 223 34.99 4.68 13.37
N VAL A 224 33.70 4.84 13.09
CA VAL A 224 32.69 3.80 13.33
C VAL A 224 31.55 3.87 12.30
N THR A 225 31.09 2.70 11.89
CA THR A 225 29.92 2.55 10.99
C THR A 225 28.86 1.70 11.68
N MET A 226 27.64 2.22 11.72
CA MET A 226 26.47 1.57 12.32
C MET A 226 25.29 1.63 11.36
N LEU A 227 24.24 0.87 11.65
CA LEU A 227 22.97 0.94 10.94
C LEU A 227 21.90 1.55 11.85
N VAL A 228 21.19 2.52 11.33
CA VAL A 228 19.93 3.01 11.92
C VAL A 228 18.81 2.18 11.30
N ARG A 229 18.12 1.41 12.14
CA ARG A 229 16.99 0.56 11.75
C ARG A 229 15.70 1.12 12.33
N LEU A 230 14.77 1.43 11.45
CA LEU A 230 13.40 1.76 11.83
C LEU A 230 12.52 0.51 11.72
N GLU A 231 11.69 0.31 12.73
CA GLU A 231 10.70 -0.76 12.78
C GLU A 231 9.31 -0.15 12.92
N SER A 232 8.37 -0.59 12.10
CA SER A 232 6.97 -0.18 12.15
C SER A 232 6.08 -1.41 12.18
N ALA A 233 4.94 -1.33 12.88
CA ALA A 233 3.93 -2.37 12.78
C ALA A 233 3.36 -2.35 11.36
N ARG A 234 3.34 -3.51 10.71
CA ARG A 234 2.57 -3.67 9.49
C ARG A 234 1.10 -3.68 9.88
N ASP A 235 0.40 -2.61 9.63
CA ASP A 235 -1.05 -2.63 9.71
C ASP A 235 -1.55 -3.64 8.67
N VAL A 236 -2.54 -4.45 9.08
CA VAL A 236 -3.25 -5.28 8.10
C VAL A 236 -3.78 -4.32 7.05
N PRO A 237 -3.53 -4.59 5.74
CA PRO A 237 -4.11 -3.75 4.71
C PRO A 237 -5.59 -3.60 5.02
N ARG A 238 -5.98 -2.41 5.41
CA ARG A 238 -7.37 -2.07 5.68
C ARG A 238 -8.02 -2.06 4.31
N LEU A 239 -8.54 -3.23 3.90
CA LEU A 239 -9.28 -3.36 2.65
C LEU A 239 -10.41 -2.31 2.52
N PHE A 240 -10.76 -1.66 3.64
CA PHE A 240 -11.72 -0.57 3.69
C PHE A 240 -11.24 0.53 4.65
N PRO A 241 -10.45 1.45 4.24
CA PRO A 241 -10.78 2.87 4.22
C PRO A 241 -10.11 3.66 3.09
N ASN A 242 -9.54 3.00 2.09
CA ASN A 242 -9.04 3.74 0.94
C ASN A 242 -10.22 4.07 0.04
N VAL A 243 -10.50 5.35 -0.13
CA VAL A 243 -11.56 5.86 -1.04
C VAL A 243 -11.42 5.21 -2.43
N LEU A 244 -10.19 4.94 -2.88
CA LEU A 244 -9.91 4.29 -4.14
C LEU A 244 -10.37 2.82 -4.18
N THR A 245 -10.08 2.02 -3.16
CA THR A 245 -10.51 0.61 -3.09
C THR A 245 -12.03 0.50 -2.89
N ALA A 246 -12.62 1.39 -2.10
CA ALA A 246 -14.06 1.48 -1.95
C ALA A 246 -14.74 1.87 -3.27
N MET A 247 -14.19 2.86 -3.99
CA MET A 247 -14.70 3.33 -5.29
C MET A 247 -14.56 2.24 -6.38
N VAL A 248 -13.42 1.55 -6.46
CA VAL A 248 -13.22 0.43 -7.38
C VAL A 248 -14.16 -0.72 -7.06
N SER A 249 -14.30 -1.09 -5.79
CA SER A 249 -15.19 -2.17 -5.36
C SER A 249 -16.67 -1.86 -5.64
N THR A 250 -17.12 -0.63 -5.38
CA THR A 250 -18.50 -0.21 -5.65
C THR A 250 -18.80 -0.13 -7.14
N LEU A 251 -17.88 0.41 -7.95
CA LEU A 251 -18.03 0.47 -9.41
C LEU A 251 -18.08 -0.94 -10.01
N SER A 252 -17.29 -1.84 -9.49
CA SER A 252 -17.21 -3.23 -9.91
C SER A 252 -18.47 -4.01 -9.58
N LEU A 253 -19.01 -3.83 -8.38
CA LEU A 253 -20.30 -4.41 -7.98
C LEU A 253 -21.46 -3.85 -8.85
N ALA A 254 -21.42 -2.55 -9.14
CA ALA A 254 -22.38 -1.93 -10.03
C ALA A 254 -22.31 -2.50 -11.45
N LEU A 255 -21.11 -2.66 -12.00
CA LEU A 255 -20.92 -3.26 -13.32
C LEU A 255 -21.41 -4.72 -13.35
N LEU A 256 -21.09 -5.50 -12.33
CA LEU A 256 -21.57 -6.88 -12.20
C LEU A 256 -23.10 -6.93 -12.14
N ALA A 257 -23.74 -6.04 -11.38
CA ALA A 257 -25.18 -5.96 -11.28
C ALA A 257 -25.83 -5.62 -12.65
N VAL A 258 -25.26 -4.64 -13.37
CA VAL A 258 -25.73 -4.26 -14.70
C VAL A 258 -25.61 -5.44 -15.68
N LEU A 259 -24.47 -6.17 -15.67
CA LEU A 259 -24.28 -7.34 -16.53
C LEU A 259 -25.27 -8.46 -16.20
N LEU A 260 -25.56 -8.70 -14.92
CA LEU A 260 -26.56 -9.69 -14.50
C LEU A 260 -27.98 -9.30 -14.94
N LEU A 261 -28.32 -8.02 -14.84
CA LEU A 261 -29.61 -7.50 -15.28
C LEU A 261 -29.78 -7.64 -16.81
N LEU A 262 -28.75 -7.26 -17.57
CA LEU A 262 -28.75 -7.43 -19.04
C LEU A 262 -28.85 -8.90 -19.45
N ALA A 263 -28.09 -9.77 -18.78
CA ALA A 263 -28.17 -11.21 -19.06
C ALA A 263 -29.56 -11.79 -18.76
N ARG A 264 -30.22 -11.29 -17.70
CA ARG A 264 -31.58 -11.69 -17.34
C ARG A 264 -32.61 -11.18 -18.33
N ASP A 265 -32.47 -9.91 -18.77
CA ASP A 265 -33.36 -9.33 -19.79
C ASP A 265 -33.24 -10.07 -21.13
N MET A 266 -32.03 -10.36 -21.56
CA MET A 266 -31.77 -11.11 -22.80
C MET A 266 -32.32 -12.52 -22.75
N ARG A 267 -32.20 -13.22 -21.63
CA ARG A 267 -32.81 -14.53 -21.42
C ARG A 267 -34.35 -14.46 -21.48
N ARG A 268 -34.95 -13.39 -20.94
CA ARG A 268 -36.41 -13.19 -21.00
C ARG A 268 -36.88 -12.96 -22.45
N ARG A 269 -36.15 -12.12 -23.21
CA ARG A 269 -36.45 -11.86 -24.62
C ARG A 269 -36.35 -13.13 -25.45
N MET A 270 -35.29 -13.90 -25.33
CA MET A 270 -35.11 -15.17 -26.04
C MET A 270 -36.21 -16.18 -25.74
N ARG A 271 -36.68 -16.26 -24.48
CA ARG A 271 -37.81 -17.13 -24.11
C ARG A 271 -39.11 -16.64 -24.74
N ALA A 272 -39.40 -15.35 -24.69
CA ALA A 272 -40.61 -14.79 -25.30
C ALA A 272 -40.63 -15.00 -26.83
N GLU A 273 -39.47 -14.82 -27.50
CA GLU A 273 -39.34 -15.11 -28.96
C GLU A 273 -39.53 -16.59 -29.28
N SER A 274 -38.99 -17.48 -28.44
CA SER A 274 -39.15 -18.92 -28.59
C SER A 274 -40.60 -19.36 -28.40
N GLU A 275 -41.29 -18.84 -27.36
CA GLU A 275 -42.71 -19.13 -27.13
C GLU A 275 -43.61 -18.62 -28.26
N LEU A 276 -43.31 -17.41 -28.79
CA LEU A 276 -44.04 -16.85 -29.91
C LEU A 276 -43.81 -17.72 -31.19
N ALA A 277 -42.57 -18.10 -31.47
CA ALA A 277 -42.23 -18.94 -32.60
C ALA A 277 -42.93 -20.32 -32.53
N GLU A 278 -42.94 -20.93 -31.33
CA GLU A 278 -43.61 -22.20 -31.09
C GLU A 278 -45.14 -22.09 -31.26
N ALA A 279 -45.76 -21.02 -30.76
CA ALA A 279 -47.18 -20.76 -30.90
C ALA A 279 -47.57 -20.57 -32.38
N LEU A 280 -46.76 -19.82 -33.15
CA LEU A 280 -46.97 -19.64 -34.57
C LEU A 280 -46.80 -20.95 -35.37
N ALA A 281 -45.76 -21.73 -35.02
CA ALA A 281 -45.57 -23.04 -35.65
C ALA A 281 -46.74 -24.02 -35.39
N PHE A 282 -47.22 -24.05 -34.12
CA PHE A 282 -48.36 -24.85 -33.72
C PHE A 282 -49.63 -24.42 -34.45
N ARG A 283 -49.92 -23.12 -34.54
CA ARG A 283 -51.07 -22.57 -35.29
C ARG A 283 -51.01 -22.98 -36.78
N ASN A 284 -49.83 -22.79 -37.42
CA ASN A 284 -49.65 -23.17 -38.83
C ASN A 284 -49.81 -24.68 -39.05
N ALA A 285 -49.26 -25.50 -38.14
CA ALA A 285 -49.42 -26.95 -38.20
C ALA A 285 -50.90 -27.36 -38.05
N MET A 286 -51.63 -26.72 -37.14
CA MET A 286 -53.06 -26.98 -36.94
C MET A 286 -53.88 -26.60 -38.17
N GLU A 287 -53.64 -25.39 -38.75
CA GLU A 287 -54.32 -24.95 -39.98
C GLU A 287 -54.05 -25.90 -41.15
N ASN A 288 -52.82 -26.42 -41.28
CA ASN A 288 -52.46 -27.33 -42.36
C ASN A 288 -52.93 -28.78 -42.15
N SER A 289 -53.23 -29.18 -40.91
CA SER A 289 -53.73 -30.54 -40.59
C SER A 289 -55.23 -30.69 -40.74
N LEU A 290 -55.95 -29.57 -40.92
CA LEU A 290 -57.42 -29.62 -41.15
C LEU A 290 -57.74 -30.26 -42.54
N VAL A 291 -58.45 -31.36 -42.52
CA VAL A 291 -59.01 -32.01 -43.71
C VAL A 291 -60.15 -31.19 -44.30
N THR A 292 -60.72 -30.28 -43.51
CA THR A 292 -61.84 -29.43 -43.97
C THR A 292 -61.29 -28.17 -44.65
N GLY A 293 -61.76 -27.93 -45.85
CA GLY A 293 -61.41 -26.74 -46.63
C GLY A 293 -61.95 -25.47 -45.98
N LEU A 294 -61.03 -24.60 -45.58
CA LEU A 294 -61.32 -23.26 -45.01
C LEU A 294 -61.05 -22.16 -46.04
N ARG A 295 -61.98 -21.21 -46.15
CA ARG A 295 -61.79 -19.98 -46.92
C ARG A 295 -62.34 -18.77 -46.12
N ALA A 296 -61.65 -17.63 -46.18
CA ALA A 296 -62.15 -16.36 -45.71
C ALA A 296 -62.41 -15.43 -46.91
N ARG A 297 -63.39 -14.56 -46.77
CA ARG A 297 -63.77 -13.51 -47.77
C ARG A 297 -63.88 -12.15 -47.09
N ASP A 298 -63.61 -11.11 -47.85
CA ASP A 298 -63.93 -9.76 -47.45
C ASP A 298 -65.43 -9.43 -47.61
N MET A 299 -65.82 -8.23 -47.27
CA MET A 299 -67.21 -7.75 -47.38
C MET A 299 -67.67 -7.62 -48.83
N ASP A 300 -66.72 -7.53 -49.76
CA ASP A 300 -66.99 -7.50 -51.21
C ASP A 300 -67.07 -8.91 -51.85
N GLY A 301 -66.95 -9.94 -51.01
CA GLY A 301 -67.04 -11.35 -51.44
C GLY A 301 -65.75 -11.91 -52.06
N ARG A 302 -64.62 -11.18 -52.06
CA ARG A 302 -63.31 -11.63 -52.53
C ARG A 302 -62.67 -12.55 -51.54
N ILE A 303 -62.00 -13.59 -52.00
CA ILE A 303 -61.26 -14.53 -51.13
C ILE A 303 -60.03 -13.85 -50.61
N THR A 304 -59.92 -13.73 -49.27
CA THR A 304 -58.76 -13.18 -48.57
C THR A 304 -57.80 -14.24 -48.00
N TYR A 305 -58.32 -15.45 -47.79
CA TYR A 305 -57.54 -16.57 -47.26
C TYR A 305 -58.12 -17.91 -47.69
N VAL A 306 -57.24 -18.89 -47.96
CA VAL A 306 -57.58 -20.31 -48.17
C VAL A 306 -56.55 -21.19 -47.48
N ASN A 307 -57.00 -22.31 -46.88
CA ASN A 307 -56.07 -23.31 -46.37
C ASN A 307 -55.69 -24.32 -47.43
N PRO A 308 -54.60 -25.11 -47.27
CA PRO A 308 -54.18 -26.13 -48.24
C PRO A 308 -55.24 -27.16 -48.54
N ALA A 309 -56.08 -27.56 -47.58
CA ALA A 309 -57.15 -28.49 -47.78
C ALA A 309 -58.23 -27.97 -48.78
N PHE A 310 -58.53 -26.68 -48.66
CA PHE A 310 -59.47 -26.04 -49.63
C PHE A 310 -58.90 -26.05 -51.07
N CYS A 311 -57.55 -25.67 -51.14
CA CYS A 311 -56.90 -25.73 -52.49
C CYS A 311 -56.91 -27.09 -53.09
N GLN A 312 -56.63 -28.13 -52.27
CA GLN A 312 -56.71 -29.54 -52.78
C GLN A 312 -58.15 -29.93 -53.18
N MET A 313 -59.14 -29.48 -52.43
CA MET A 313 -60.54 -29.84 -52.70
C MET A 313 -61.11 -29.21 -54.00
N VAL A 314 -60.64 -27.98 -54.29
CA VAL A 314 -61.12 -27.24 -55.45
C VAL A 314 -60.17 -27.34 -56.66
N GLY A 315 -58.95 -27.87 -56.51
CA GLY A 315 -57.96 -28.07 -57.56
C GLY A 315 -57.24 -26.83 -58.04
N TYR A 316 -57.24 -25.73 -57.25
CA TYR A 316 -56.55 -24.43 -57.51
C TYR A 316 -55.57 -24.11 -56.49
N SER A 317 -54.50 -23.41 -56.87
CA SER A 317 -53.50 -22.89 -55.86
C SER A 317 -54.03 -21.68 -55.07
N ALA A 318 -53.48 -21.43 -53.90
CA ALA A 318 -53.84 -20.26 -53.07
C ALA A 318 -53.63 -18.93 -53.83
N GLU A 319 -52.57 -18.84 -54.64
CA GLU A 319 -52.26 -17.63 -55.44
C GLU A 319 -53.32 -17.40 -56.53
N GLN A 320 -53.96 -18.48 -57.06
CA GLN A 320 -55.03 -18.38 -58.04
C GLN A 320 -56.36 -18.02 -57.39
N LEU A 321 -56.54 -18.35 -56.11
CA LEU A 321 -57.82 -18.19 -55.41
C LEU A 321 -57.90 -16.89 -54.65
N VAL A 322 -56.84 -16.43 -54.03
CA VAL A 322 -56.83 -15.19 -53.27
C VAL A 322 -57.01 -13.99 -54.17
N GLY A 323 -57.90 -13.08 -53.76
CA GLY A 323 -58.31 -11.95 -54.59
C GLY A 323 -59.44 -12.21 -55.59
N THR A 324 -59.80 -13.47 -55.83
CA THR A 324 -60.92 -13.78 -56.72
C THR A 324 -62.28 -13.53 -56.05
N GLY A 325 -63.25 -12.99 -56.85
CA GLY A 325 -64.62 -12.73 -56.44
C GLY A 325 -65.54 -13.79 -56.95
N LEU A 326 -66.82 -13.44 -57.01
CA LEU A 326 -67.86 -14.28 -57.65
C LEU A 326 -68.00 -13.89 -59.10
N PRO A 327 -68.25 -14.87 -60.00
CA PRO A 327 -68.44 -16.30 -59.76
C PRO A 327 -67.11 -17.00 -59.43
N ALA A 328 -67.10 -18.00 -58.53
CA ALA A 328 -65.90 -18.71 -58.12
C ALA A 328 -65.36 -19.59 -59.27
N PRO A 329 -64.04 -19.67 -59.53
CA PRO A 329 -63.46 -20.36 -60.69
C PRO A 329 -63.71 -21.86 -60.71
N TRP A 330 -64.06 -22.49 -59.61
CA TRP A 330 -64.38 -23.91 -59.49
C TRP A 330 -65.88 -24.20 -59.61
N TRP A 331 -66.75 -23.22 -59.94
CA TRP A 331 -68.15 -23.47 -60.14
C TRP A 331 -68.39 -24.01 -61.54
N PRO A 332 -69.22 -25.08 -61.67
CA PRO A 332 -69.60 -25.56 -62.99
C PRO A 332 -70.30 -24.43 -63.77
N PRO A 333 -69.93 -24.30 -65.09
CA PRO A 333 -70.51 -23.20 -65.90
C PRO A 333 -72.03 -23.21 -65.98
N GLU A 334 -72.62 -24.41 -65.94
CA GLU A 334 -74.06 -24.62 -66.05
C GLU A 334 -74.86 -24.24 -64.81
N LEU A 335 -74.14 -24.08 -63.63
CA LEU A 335 -74.77 -23.78 -62.31
C LEU A 335 -74.41 -22.44 -61.78
N ILE A 336 -73.75 -21.58 -62.53
CA ILE A 336 -73.25 -20.25 -62.05
C ILE A 336 -74.42 -19.40 -61.54
N ASP A 337 -75.49 -19.28 -62.27
CA ASP A 337 -76.66 -18.48 -61.98
C ASP A 337 -77.36 -18.95 -60.69
N GLU A 338 -77.50 -20.23 -60.50
CA GLU A 338 -78.10 -20.83 -59.32
C GLU A 338 -77.21 -20.61 -58.10
N TYR A 339 -75.89 -20.77 -58.21
CA TYR A 339 -74.96 -20.55 -57.10
C TYR A 339 -74.81 -19.07 -56.75
N GLN A 340 -74.94 -18.16 -57.71
CA GLN A 340 -74.95 -16.73 -57.43
C GLN A 340 -76.18 -16.32 -56.62
N GLN A 341 -77.41 -16.84 -57.01
CA GLN A 341 -78.62 -16.58 -56.24
C GLN A 341 -78.57 -17.11 -54.81
N ARG A 342 -78.06 -18.34 -54.61
CA ARG A 342 -77.81 -18.90 -53.23
C ARG A 342 -76.84 -18.13 -52.41
N GLN A 343 -75.81 -17.55 -53.02
CA GLN A 343 -74.82 -16.69 -52.28
C GLN A 343 -75.41 -15.31 -51.96
N ALA A 344 -76.20 -14.72 -52.86
CA ALA A 344 -76.87 -13.43 -52.60
C ALA A 344 -77.79 -13.51 -51.35
N VAL A 345 -78.49 -14.61 -51.16
CA VAL A 345 -79.32 -14.87 -49.97
C VAL A 345 -78.51 -15.08 -48.70
N ARG A 346 -77.23 -15.54 -48.80
CA ARG A 346 -76.34 -15.70 -47.61
C ARG A 346 -75.58 -14.43 -47.20
N LEU A 347 -75.49 -13.43 -48.06
CA LEU A 347 -74.81 -12.19 -47.84
C LEU A 347 -75.79 -11.07 -47.48
N ALA A 348 -77.09 -11.23 -47.62
CA ALA A 348 -78.17 -10.41 -47.13
C ALA A 348 -78.54 -10.80 -45.71
#